data_0ce9fb1f1e101259e8e3ad7a5f511f28
#
_entry.id   0ce9fb1f1e101259e8e3ad7a5f511f28
#
_cell.length_a   1.000
_cell.length_b   1.000
_cell.length_c   1.000
_cell.angle_alpha   90.00
_cell.angle_beta   90.00
_cell.angle_gamma   90.00
#
_symmetry.space_group_name_H-M   'P 1'
#
loop_
_entity.id
_entity.type
_entity.pdbx_description
1 polymer ?
#
loop_
_entity_poly.entity_id
_entity_poly.type
_entity_poly.pdbx_seq_one_letter_code
_entity_poly.pdbx_strand_id
1 'polypeptide(L)'
;MLHEVSFASFNGRDQVQGWIYVPACKPKGIVQIIHGFGEHSRRYLHMISAFLDAGYIVAADDHVGHGKTAMVNNAWGDWGDKGPHTMMEDEHTLKEIVCEKYPHLPYFLYGHSMGSFITRDFIAKYGDELAGATICGTTGVFRGAAETGKKLKEAIDAGHGEESDPSFTGELMGWMCERCGEVRIGNEWICSDPYVQHDHAADPFDAFTRPTSNRSIYDFIQMTWQVEGTGWAEKVPTDLPVYNIAGDQDPVGEYGVGVCQVTNWLVQTGHNVTTRLYSGYRHEIHNYSEIRNEVEAGIIGFMDHVLRV
;
A
#
# COMPACT_ATOMS: atom_id res chain seq x y z
N MET A 1 -7.38 -15.59 16.90
CA MET A 1 -6.12 -15.46 17.67
C MET A 1 -5.25 -14.40 17.05
N LEU A 2 -4.35 -13.80 17.83
CA LEU A 2 -3.34 -12.87 17.33
C LEU A 2 -1.95 -13.41 17.67
N HIS A 3 -1.06 -13.43 16.69
CA HIS A 3 0.37 -13.68 16.87
C HIS A 3 1.14 -12.43 16.46
N GLU A 4 1.95 -11.92 17.35
CA GLU A 4 2.94 -10.90 17.02
C GLU A 4 4.18 -11.56 16.44
N VAL A 5 4.73 -10.99 15.38
CA VAL A 5 5.97 -11.43 14.72
C VAL A 5 6.91 -10.26 14.59
N SER A 6 8.21 -10.54 14.64
CA SER A 6 9.25 -9.55 14.37
C SER A 6 10.35 -10.23 13.57
N PHE A 7 10.83 -9.56 12.54
CA PHE A 7 11.86 -10.10 11.65
C PHE A 7 12.81 -9.00 11.19
N ALA A 8 14.01 -9.39 10.78
CA ALA A 8 15.01 -8.45 10.27
C ALA A 8 14.56 -7.91 8.91
N SER A 9 14.56 -6.58 8.76
CA SER A 9 14.27 -5.94 7.49
C SER A 9 15.37 -6.20 6.47
N PHE A 10 15.00 -6.20 5.20
CA PHE A 10 15.90 -6.21 4.05
C PHE A 10 16.90 -5.04 4.08
N ASN A 11 16.56 -3.92 4.74
CA ASN A 11 17.49 -2.81 4.92
C ASN A 11 18.71 -3.16 5.82
N GLY A 12 18.68 -4.32 6.48
CA GLY A 12 19.81 -4.82 7.28
C GLY A 12 20.02 -4.10 8.62
N ARG A 13 19.15 -3.15 8.98
CA ARG A 13 19.23 -2.33 10.18
C ARG A 13 18.05 -2.55 11.12
N ASP A 14 16.83 -2.57 10.59
CA ASP A 14 15.62 -2.48 11.37
C ASP A 14 14.99 -3.85 11.65
N GLN A 15 14.21 -3.92 12.73
CA GLN A 15 13.33 -5.05 13.05
C GLN A 15 11.90 -4.67 12.72
N VAL A 16 11.33 -5.27 11.67
CA VAL A 16 9.95 -5.09 11.26
C VAL A 16 9.02 -5.72 12.30
N GLN A 17 7.93 -5.02 12.61
CA GLN A 17 6.89 -5.48 13.54
C GLN A 17 5.63 -5.85 12.76
N GLY A 18 5.16 -7.06 12.91
CA GLY A 18 4.02 -7.58 12.18
C GLY A 18 3.07 -8.39 13.04
N TRP A 19 1.90 -8.68 12.49
CA TRP A 19 0.79 -9.37 13.15
C TRP A 19 0.17 -10.41 12.24
N ILE A 20 -0.16 -11.57 12.79
CA ILE A 20 -0.92 -12.62 12.12
C ILE A 20 -2.20 -12.83 12.91
N TYR A 21 -3.32 -12.45 12.32
CA TYR A 21 -4.65 -12.62 12.87
C TYR A 21 -5.26 -13.91 12.33
N VAL A 22 -5.75 -14.78 13.22
CA VAL A 22 -6.26 -16.11 12.84
C VAL A 22 -7.74 -16.19 13.18
N PRO A 23 -8.62 -16.57 12.22
CA PRO A 23 -10.05 -16.70 12.44
C PRO A 23 -10.38 -17.82 13.44
N ALA A 24 -11.59 -17.77 14.02
CA ALA A 24 -12.10 -18.80 14.94
C ALA A 24 -12.70 -20.02 14.19
N CYS A 25 -12.39 -20.19 12.91
CA CYS A 25 -12.81 -21.32 12.07
C CYS A 25 -11.61 -21.88 11.30
N LYS A 26 -11.82 -22.98 10.56
CA LYS A 26 -10.79 -23.50 9.66
C LYS A 26 -10.55 -22.46 8.54
N PRO A 27 -9.32 -21.94 8.39
CA PRO A 27 -9.03 -20.95 7.38
C PRO A 27 -9.09 -21.55 5.96
N LYS A 28 -9.56 -20.71 5.00
CA LYS A 28 -9.66 -21.08 3.58
C LYS A 28 -8.59 -20.41 2.71
N GLY A 29 -7.88 -19.43 3.25
CA GLY A 29 -6.82 -18.69 2.59
C GLY A 29 -6.18 -17.67 3.53
N ILE A 30 -5.20 -16.95 3.02
CA ILE A 30 -4.46 -15.90 3.70
C ILE A 30 -4.59 -14.62 2.88
N VAL A 31 -4.77 -13.48 3.53
CA VAL A 31 -4.65 -12.16 2.90
C VAL A 31 -3.65 -11.31 3.68
N GLN A 32 -2.68 -10.74 2.99
CA GLN A 32 -1.71 -9.81 3.56
C GLN A 32 -2.10 -8.38 3.19
N ILE A 33 -2.21 -7.53 4.21
CA ILE A 33 -2.52 -6.11 4.06
C ILE A 33 -1.23 -5.31 4.08
N ILE A 34 -1.00 -4.53 3.03
CA ILE A 34 0.16 -3.68 2.78
C ILE A 34 -0.31 -2.23 2.82
N HIS A 35 0.05 -1.51 3.88
CA HIS A 35 -0.44 -0.16 4.16
C HIS A 35 0.24 0.92 3.30
N GLY A 36 -0.28 2.15 3.35
CA GLY A 36 0.18 3.29 2.57
C GLY A 36 1.29 4.12 3.24
N PHE A 37 1.70 5.18 2.54
CA PHE A 37 2.68 6.14 3.05
C PHE A 37 2.13 6.90 4.25
N GLY A 38 2.94 7.01 5.30
CA GLY A 38 2.64 7.81 6.48
C GLY A 38 1.58 7.25 7.41
N GLU A 39 1.09 6.05 7.15
CA GLU A 39 0.11 5.34 7.98
C GLU A 39 0.69 4.03 8.58
N HIS A 40 -0.16 3.15 9.09
CA HIS A 40 0.23 1.88 9.69
C HIS A 40 -0.90 0.84 9.62
N SER A 41 -0.56 -0.45 9.79
CA SER A 41 -1.48 -1.58 9.60
C SER A 41 -2.71 -1.58 10.52
N ARG A 42 -2.66 -0.96 11.70
CA ARG A 42 -3.77 -0.94 12.65
C ARG A 42 -4.92 -0.03 12.24
N ARG A 43 -4.74 0.80 11.21
CA ARG A 43 -5.85 1.57 10.61
C ARG A 43 -6.83 0.67 9.83
N TYR A 44 -6.48 -0.59 9.60
CA TYR A 44 -7.26 -1.59 8.87
C TYR A 44 -8.04 -2.56 9.79
N LEU A 45 -8.21 -2.29 11.08
CA LEU A 45 -8.81 -3.24 12.04
C LEU A 45 -10.22 -3.72 11.64
N HIS A 46 -11.06 -2.85 11.08
CA HIS A 46 -12.39 -3.26 10.62
C HIS A 46 -12.31 -4.22 9.43
N MET A 47 -11.41 -3.97 8.46
CA MET A 47 -11.15 -4.84 7.31
C MET A 47 -10.56 -6.19 7.76
N ILE A 48 -9.63 -6.16 8.71
CA ILE A 48 -9.09 -7.37 9.35
C ILE A 48 -10.22 -8.21 9.94
N SER A 49 -11.16 -7.58 10.68
CA SER A 49 -12.31 -8.27 11.25
C SER A 49 -13.20 -8.89 10.17
N ALA A 50 -13.50 -8.15 9.10
CA ALA A 50 -14.31 -8.66 7.99
C ALA A 50 -13.67 -9.87 7.30
N PHE A 51 -12.34 -9.83 7.09
CA PHE A 51 -11.62 -10.95 6.49
C PHE A 51 -11.56 -12.18 7.42
N LEU A 52 -11.40 -11.97 8.72
CA LEU A 52 -11.47 -13.06 9.72
C LEU A 52 -12.85 -13.71 9.75
N ASP A 53 -13.93 -12.92 9.74
CA ASP A 53 -15.31 -13.40 9.70
C ASP A 53 -15.59 -14.17 8.40
N ALA A 54 -14.95 -13.78 7.30
CA ALA A 54 -15.00 -14.51 6.04
C ALA A 54 -14.12 -15.77 6.00
N GLY A 55 -13.35 -16.06 7.05
CA GLY A 55 -12.52 -17.27 7.17
C GLY A 55 -11.12 -17.14 6.58
N TYR A 56 -10.60 -15.94 6.42
CA TYR A 56 -9.20 -15.72 6.01
C TYR A 56 -8.31 -15.45 7.22
N ILE A 57 -7.08 -15.97 7.20
CA ILE A 57 -5.99 -15.47 8.03
C ILE A 57 -5.60 -14.11 7.46
N VAL A 58 -5.31 -13.14 8.33
CA VAL A 58 -4.83 -11.83 7.91
C VAL A 58 -3.41 -11.62 8.43
N ALA A 59 -2.49 -11.26 7.54
CA ALA A 59 -1.15 -10.81 7.90
C ALA A 59 -1.03 -9.31 7.61
N ALA A 60 -0.28 -8.60 8.43
CA ALA A 60 0.06 -7.21 8.22
C ALA A 60 1.29 -6.84 9.04
N ASP A 61 2.07 -5.90 8.56
CA ASP A 61 3.18 -5.30 9.31
C ASP A 61 3.05 -3.77 9.33
N ASP A 62 3.93 -3.13 10.06
CA ASP A 62 4.22 -1.71 9.89
C ASP A 62 5.58 -1.61 9.18
N HIS A 63 5.62 -0.99 8.02
CA HIS A 63 6.84 -0.87 7.20
C HIS A 63 7.98 -0.15 7.91
N VAL A 64 9.21 -0.32 7.45
CA VAL A 64 10.35 0.51 7.88
C VAL A 64 10.00 1.99 7.77
N GLY A 65 10.38 2.77 8.76
CA GLY A 65 10.03 4.20 8.83
C GLY A 65 8.60 4.52 9.28
N HIS A 66 7.73 3.50 9.51
CA HIS A 66 6.31 3.66 9.82
C HIS A 66 5.92 2.96 11.13
N GLY A 67 4.88 3.47 11.76
CA GLY A 67 4.16 2.82 12.84
C GLY A 67 5.02 2.29 13.99
N LYS A 68 4.72 1.07 14.44
CA LYS A 68 5.46 0.42 15.54
C LYS A 68 6.89 0.04 15.14
N THR A 69 7.12 -0.29 13.87
CA THR A 69 8.48 -0.55 13.36
C THR A 69 9.37 0.68 13.53
N ALA A 70 8.91 1.85 13.09
CA ALA A 70 9.67 3.09 13.29
C ALA A 70 9.89 3.42 14.77
N MET A 71 8.87 3.19 15.62
CA MET A 71 8.97 3.44 17.06
C MET A 71 10.02 2.56 17.72
N VAL A 72 10.05 1.26 17.43
CA VAL A 72 10.97 0.30 18.04
C VAL A 72 12.42 0.57 17.60
N ASN A 73 12.61 0.92 16.34
CA ASN A 73 13.95 1.19 15.79
C ASN A 73 14.40 2.65 15.94
N ASN A 74 13.52 3.53 16.45
CA ASN A 74 13.74 4.98 16.49
C ASN A 74 14.11 5.57 15.11
N ALA A 75 13.40 5.13 14.06
CA ALA A 75 13.71 5.39 12.65
C ALA A 75 12.48 5.93 11.89
N TRP A 76 11.81 6.94 12.43
CA TRP A 76 10.66 7.56 11.76
C TRP A 76 11.05 8.22 10.45
N GLY A 77 10.34 7.88 9.37
CA GLY A 77 10.56 8.45 8.04
C GLY A 77 11.90 8.10 7.40
N ASP A 78 12.65 7.18 7.99
CA ASP A 78 13.92 6.67 7.48
C ASP A 78 13.80 5.19 7.13
N TRP A 79 13.90 4.85 5.83
CA TRP A 79 13.73 3.49 5.31
C TRP A 79 15.06 2.74 5.13
N GLY A 80 16.19 3.40 5.44
CA GLY A 80 17.53 2.86 5.20
C GLY A 80 18.08 3.20 3.82
N ASP A 81 19.08 2.44 3.38
CA ASP A 81 19.87 2.74 2.17
C ASP A 81 19.85 1.63 1.11
N LYS A 82 18.96 0.64 1.24
CA LYS A 82 18.87 -0.51 0.32
C LYS A 82 17.96 -0.26 -0.89
N GLY A 83 17.33 0.92 -0.95
CA GLY A 83 16.56 1.38 -2.10
C GLY A 83 15.11 0.92 -2.11
N PRO A 84 14.41 1.16 -3.25
CA PRO A 84 12.96 1.11 -3.34
C PRO A 84 12.33 -0.27 -3.17
N HIS A 85 13.08 -1.36 -3.28
CA HIS A 85 12.57 -2.72 -3.07
C HIS A 85 12.52 -3.15 -1.60
N THR A 86 13.05 -2.34 -0.67
CA THR A 86 13.16 -2.72 0.74
C THR A 86 11.84 -3.22 1.33
N MET A 87 10.78 -2.43 1.20
CA MET A 87 9.48 -2.81 1.76
C MET A 87 8.87 -4.03 1.05
N MET A 88 9.06 -4.16 -0.25
CA MET A 88 8.57 -5.32 -1.01
C MET A 88 9.26 -6.62 -0.55
N GLU A 89 10.56 -6.60 -0.28
CA GLU A 89 11.30 -7.74 0.25
C GLU A 89 10.89 -8.06 1.70
N ASP A 90 10.58 -7.04 2.51
CA ASP A 90 10.06 -7.21 3.85
C ASP A 90 8.68 -7.89 3.83
N GLU A 91 7.81 -7.48 2.90
CA GLU A 91 6.50 -8.11 2.67
C GLU A 91 6.63 -9.58 2.22
N HIS A 92 7.62 -9.88 1.38
CA HIS A 92 7.90 -11.26 0.99
C HIS A 92 8.40 -12.08 2.20
N THR A 93 9.26 -11.51 3.03
CA THR A 93 9.71 -12.16 4.28
C THR A 93 8.54 -12.45 5.21
N LEU A 94 7.61 -11.50 5.39
CA LEU A 94 6.39 -11.74 6.17
C LEU A 94 5.56 -12.88 5.59
N LYS A 95 5.37 -12.90 4.26
CA LYS A 95 4.67 -13.99 3.58
C LYS A 95 5.31 -15.35 3.86
N GLU A 96 6.64 -15.46 3.79
CA GLU A 96 7.35 -16.71 4.08
C GLU A 96 7.09 -17.18 5.52
N ILE A 97 7.17 -16.27 6.52
CA ILE A 97 6.87 -16.56 7.92
C ILE A 97 5.44 -17.09 8.08
N VAL A 98 4.48 -16.48 7.39
CA VAL A 98 3.07 -16.90 7.46
C VAL A 98 2.87 -18.24 6.78
N CYS A 99 3.48 -18.48 5.62
CA CYS A 99 3.40 -19.75 4.88
C CYS A 99 4.07 -20.91 5.61
N GLU A 100 5.16 -20.68 6.33
CA GLU A 100 5.77 -21.68 7.19
C GLU A 100 4.81 -22.14 8.30
N LYS A 101 4.08 -21.18 8.88
CA LYS A 101 3.13 -21.47 9.97
C LYS A 101 1.80 -22.04 9.47
N TYR A 102 1.36 -21.66 8.28
CA TYR A 102 0.10 -22.06 7.66
C TYR A 102 0.31 -22.52 6.21
N PRO A 103 0.96 -23.68 6.01
CA PRO A 103 1.31 -24.17 4.68
C PRO A 103 0.08 -24.52 3.84
N HIS A 104 0.25 -24.45 2.52
CA HIS A 104 -0.74 -24.89 1.51
C HIS A 104 -2.06 -24.08 1.45
N LEU A 105 -2.14 -22.94 2.11
CA LEU A 105 -3.27 -22.05 1.95
C LEU A 105 -3.02 -21.07 0.79
N PRO A 106 -4.03 -20.82 -0.07
CA PRO A 106 -3.95 -19.79 -1.10
C PRO A 106 -3.64 -18.42 -0.47
N TYR A 107 -2.70 -17.69 -1.07
CA TYR A 107 -2.21 -16.40 -0.56
C TYR A 107 -2.63 -15.24 -1.44
N PHE A 108 -3.21 -14.21 -0.83
CA PHE A 108 -3.65 -12.99 -1.49
C PHE A 108 -2.94 -11.77 -0.91
N LEU A 109 -2.76 -10.74 -1.74
CA LEU A 109 -2.32 -9.43 -1.29
C LEU A 109 -3.45 -8.41 -1.40
N TYR A 110 -3.47 -7.48 -0.47
CA TYR A 110 -4.22 -6.22 -0.54
C TYR A 110 -3.26 -5.08 -0.24
N GLY A 111 -3.01 -4.21 -1.21
CA GLY A 111 -2.16 -3.03 -1.03
C GLY A 111 -2.90 -1.73 -1.28
N HIS A 112 -2.76 -0.78 -0.35
CA HIS A 112 -3.39 0.54 -0.44
C HIS A 112 -2.34 1.63 -0.64
N SER A 113 -2.59 2.59 -1.54
CA SER A 113 -1.73 3.76 -1.77
C SER A 113 -0.28 3.36 -2.09
N MET A 114 0.72 3.76 -1.31
CA MET A 114 2.09 3.26 -1.42
C MET A 114 2.12 1.73 -1.38
N GLY A 115 1.32 1.10 -0.53
CA GLY A 115 1.17 -0.36 -0.50
C GLY A 115 0.68 -0.95 -1.82
N SER A 116 -0.03 -0.18 -2.65
CA SER A 116 -0.40 -0.60 -3.99
C SER A 116 0.80 -0.66 -4.96
N PHE A 117 1.78 0.23 -4.81
CA PHE A 117 3.03 0.16 -5.58
C PHE A 117 3.91 -0.99 -5.11
N ILE A 118 3.99 -1.21 -3.78
CA ILE A 118 4.67 -2.37 -3.19
C ILE A 118 4.03 -3.67 -3.70
N THR A 119 2.70 -3.77 -3.72
CA THR A 119 1.98 -4.93 -4.26
C THR A 119 2.27 -5.13 -5.75
N ARG A 120 2.34 -4.07 -6.54
CA ARG A 120 2.66 -4.12 -7.96
C ARG A 120 4.10 -4.58 -8.22
N ASP A 121 5.06 -4.17 -7.39
CA ASP A 121 6.44 -4.66 -7.44
C ASP A 121 6.50 -6.14 -7.02
N PHE A 122 5.78 -6.51 -5.96
CA PHE A 122 5.68 -7.87 -5.46
C PHE A 122 5.14 -8.84 -6.52
N ILE A 123 4.01 -8.52 -7.16
CA ILE A 123 3.41 -9.40 -8.17
C ILE A 123 4.25 -9.53 -9.44
N ALA A 124 5.09 -8.55 -9.75
CA ALA A 124 6.03 -8.63 -10.86
C ALA A 124 7.22 -9.56 -10.56
N LYS A 125 7.58 -9.75 -9.29
CA LYS A 125 8.72 -10.58 -8.87
C LYS A 125 8.30 -11.95 -8.32
N TYR A 126 7.23 -11.99 -7.55
CA TYR A 126 6.78 -13.15 -6.78
C TYR A 126 5.32 -13.53 -7.07
N GLY A 127 4.77 -13.06 -8.19
CA GLY A 127 3.36 -13.28 -8.52
C GLY A 127 2.97 -14.75 -8.67
N ASP A 128 3.88 -15.62 -9.11
CA ASP A 128 3.67 -17.07 -9.22
C ASP A 128 3.37 -17.75 -7.86
N GLU A 129 3.65 -17.06 -6.76
CA GLU A 129 3.42 -17.56 -5.40
C GLU A 129 2.05 -17.17 -4.83
N LEU A 130 1.24 -16.43 -5.59
CA LEU A 130 0.00 -15.83 -5.16
C LEU A 130 -1.21 -16.43 -5.85
N ALA A 131 -2.34 -16.44 -5.16
CA ALA A 131 -3.63 -16.76 -5.73
C ALA A 131 -4.31 -15.55 -6.38
N GLY A 132 -4.00 -14.33 -5.93
CA GLY A 132 -4.54 -13.09 -6.49
C GLY A 132 -4.07 -11.86 -5.73
N ALA A 133 -4.28 -10.68 -6.30
CA ALA A 133 -3.90 -9.41 -5.70
C ALA A 133 -5.00 -8.34 -5.85
N THR A 134 -5.22 -7.57 -4.79
CA THR A 134 -6.07 -6.37 -4.80
C THR A 134 -5.18 -5.14 -4.69
N ILE A 135 -5.33 -4.22 -5.64
CA ILE A 135 -4.62 -2.94 -5.71
C ILE A 135 -5.65 -1.84 -5.42
N CYS A 136 -5.44 -1.07 -4.36
CA CYS A 136 -6.37 -0.03 -3.93
C CYS A 136 -5.70 1.34 -3.92
N GLY A 137 -6.36 2.37 -4.50
CA GLY A 137 -5.86 3.75 -4.46
C GLY A 137 -4.52 3.94 -5.18
N THR A 138 -4.34 3.27 -6.32
CA THR A 138 -3.14 3.29 -7.16
C THR A 138 -3.19 4.34 -8.26
N THR A 139 -2.05 4.61 -8.88
CA THR A 139 -1.97 5.40 -10.12
C THR A 139 -1.01 4.79 -11.13
N GLY A 140 -1.14 5.15 -12.39
CA GLY A 140 -0.19 4.78 -13.44
C GLY A 140 1.12 5.56 -13.31
N VAL A 141 1.09 6.83 -13.67
CA VAL A 141 2.22 7.75 -13.52
C VAL A 141 1.97 8.67 -12.34
N PHE A 142 2.91 8.76 -11.42
CA PHE A 142 2.75 9.61 -10.23
C PHE A 142 3.09 11.06 -10.57
N ARG A 143 2.10 11.96 -10.42
CA ARG A 143 2.23 13.38 -10.73
C ARG A 143 3.37 14.02 -9.93
N GLY A 144 4.29 14.71 -10.59
CA GLY A 144 5.44 15.39 -9.98
C GLY A 144 6.67 14.51 -9.73
N ALA A 145 6.56 13.18 -9.83
CA ALA A 145 7.66 12.26 -9.53
C ALA A 145 8.93 12.55 -10.37
N ALA A 146 8.78 12.81 -11.65
CA ALA A 146 9.93 13.02 -12.54
C ALA A 146 10.74 14.28 -12.16
N GLU A 147 10.05 15.38 -11.84
CA GLU A 147 10.70 16.65 -11.52
C GLU A 147 11.27 16.65 -10.10
N THR A 148 10.48 16.22 -9.12
CA THR A 148 10.93 16.12 -7.72
C THR A 148 12.04 15.08 -7.57
N GLY A 149 11.94 13.94 -8.27
CA GLY A 149 12.97 12.90 -8.25
C GLY A 149 14.32 13.37 -8.77
N LYS A 150 14.34 14.22 -9.79
CA LYS A 150 15.60 14.82 -10.26
C LYS A 150 16.25 15.70 -9.19
N LYS A 151 15.48 16.57 -8.54
CA LYS A 151 15.96 17.46 -7.47
C LYS A 151 16.45 16.65 -6.26
N LEU A 152 15.71 15.61 -5.85
CA LEU A 152 16.12 14.72 -4.77
C LEU A 152 17.42 13.99 -5.09
N LYS A 153 17.58 13.49 -6.33
CA LYS A 153 18.81 12.84 -6.76
C LYS A 153 20.01 13.80 -6.64
N GLU A 154 19.85 15.05 -7.07
CA GLU A 154 20.87 16.09 -6.94
C GLU A 154 21.23 16.36 -5.46
N ALA A 155 20.23 16.44 -4.57
CA ALA A 155 20.46 16.61 -3.13
C ALA A 155 21.18 15.41 -2.51
N ILE A 156 20.80 14.18 -2.88
CA ILE A 156 21.44 12.95 -2.40
C ILE A 156 22.90 12.87 -2.87
N ASP A 157 23.16 13.19 -4.14
CA ASP A 157 24.53 13.20 -4.70
C ASP A 157 25.42 14.28 -4.05
N ALA A 158 24.81 15.36 -3.53
CA ALA A 158 25.48 16.39 -2.74
C ALA A 158 25.71 16.00 -1.27
N GLY A 159 25.27 14.83 -0.83
CA GLY A 159 25.45 14.32 0.55
C GLY A 159 24.29 14.60 1.51
N HIS A 160 23.14 15.11 1.03
CA HIS A 160 21.97 15.48 1.82
C HIS A 160 20.90 14.38 1.88
N GLY A 161 21.25 13.11 1.62
CA GLY A 161 20.29 12.00 1.54
C GLY A 161 19.59 11.70 2.86
N GLU A 162 20.30 11.80 3.99
CA GLU A 162 19.77 11.52 5.33
C GLU A 162 19.06 12.73 5.96
N GLU A 163 19.15 13.90 5.34
CA GLU A 163 18.41 15.08 5.76
C GLU A 163 16.95 14.98 5.36
N SER A 164 16.09 15.75 6.01
CA SER A 164 14.68 15.87 5.67
C SER A 164 14.39 17.30 5.23
N ASP A 165 14.03 17.47 3.96
CA ASP A 165 13.53 18.73 3.42
C ASP A 165 12.03 18.58 3.07
N PRO A 166 11.12 19.18 3.88
CA PRO A 166 9.70 19.04 3.67
C PRO A 166 9.20 19.68 2.35
N SER A 167 10.03 20.49 1.68
CA SER A 167 9.65 21.06 0.38
C SER A 167 9.48 19.97 -0.69
N PHE A 168 10.27 18.90 -0.64
CA PHE A 168 10.13 17.77 -1.58
C PHE A 168 8.81 17.03 -1.41
N THR A 169 8.41 16.75 -0.16
CA THR A 169 7.10 16.15 0.11
C THR A 169 5.97 17.10 -0.31
N GLY A 170 6.13 18.41 -0.04
CA GLY A 170 5.19 19.44 -0.45
C GLY A 170 5.02 19.53 -1.98
N GLU A 171 6.10 19.47 -2.75
CA GLU A 171 6.05 19.43 -4.22
C GLU A 171 5.36 18.16 -4.73
N LEU A 172 5.63 17.03 -4.09
CA LEU A 172 5.15 15.72 -4.52
C LEU A 172 3.67 15.48 -4.18
N MET A 173 3.18 15.99 -3.04
CA MET A 173 1.87 15.65 -2.48
C MET A 173 0.96 16.87 -2.23
N GLY A 174 1.50 18.09 -2.19
CA GLY A 174 0.74 19.30 -1.84
C GLY A 174 -0.44 19.62 -2.75
N TRP A 175 -0.45 19.12 -3.97
CA TRP A 175 -1.53 19.27 -4.94
C TRP A 175 -2.76 18.40 -4.66
N MET A 176 -2.66 17.39 -3.80
CA MET A 176 -3.72 16.39 -3.58
C MET A 176 -5.02 16.99 -3.06
N CYS A 177 -4.96 18.15 -2.38
CA CYS A 177 -6.15 18.87 -1.92
C CYS A 177 -6.76 19.84 -2.95
N GLU A 178 -6.26 19.93 -4.19
CA GLU A 178 -6.73 20.92 -5.19
C GLU A 178 -8.25 20.87 -5.44
N ARG A 179 -8.89 19.71 -5.31
CA ARG A 179 -10.35 19.53 -5.50
C ARG A 179 -11.11 19.23 -4.20
N CYS A 180 -10.49 19.42 -3.04
CA CYS A 180 -11.12 19.06 -1.77
C CYS A 180 -12.08 20.13 -1.22
N GLY A 181 -12.15 21.32 -1.84
CA GLY A 181 -12.89 22.45 -1.33
C GLY A 181 -12.09 23.18 -0.25
N GLU A 182 -12.70 23.45 0.91
CA GLU A 182 -12.00 24.08 2.04
C GLU A 182 -11.00 23.12 2.66
N VAL A 183 -9.72 23.49 2.68
CA VAL A 183 -8.64 22.73 3.30
C VAL A 183 -8.38 23.29 4.69
N ARG A 184 -8.50 22.46 5.72
CA ARG A 184 -8.35 22.83 7.14
C ARG A 184 -7.18 22.14 7.82
N ILE A 185 -6.94 20.88 7.45
CA ILE A 185 -5.93 20.02 8.09
C ILE A 185 -4.81 19.67 7.11
N GLY A 186 -5.13 19.62 5.81
CA GLY A 186 -4.18 19.25 4.74
C GLY A 186 -4.24 17.78 4.34
N ASN A 187 -5.09 16.97 4.99
CA ASN A 187 -5.33 15.58 4.65
C ASN A 187 -6.75 15.31 4.13
N GLU A 188 -7.48 16.35 3.73
CA GLU A 188 -8.85 16.21 3.22
C GLU A 188 -8.94 15.32 1.98
N TRP A 189 -7.85 15.17 1.26
CA TRP A 189 -7.77 14.31 0.08
C TRP A 189 -7.90 12.80 0.39
N ILE A 190 -7.62 12.36 1.62
CA ILE A 190 -7.71 10.95 1.99
C ILE A 190 -9.16 10.48 2.11
N CYS A 191 -10.02 11.31 2.72
CA CYS A 191 -11.43 11.02 2.98
C CYS A 191 -12.22 12.32 3.08
N SER A 192 -13.49 12.34 2.71
CA SER A 192 -14.36 13.51 2.91
C SER A 192 -15.00 13.56 4.30
N ASP A 193 -14.94 12.47 5.09
CA ASP A 193 -15.44 12.44 6.46
C ASP A 193 -14.47 13.18 7.41
N PRO A 194 -14.90 14.30 8.04
CA PRO A 194 -14.05 15.03 8.98
C PRO A 194 -13.56 14.21 10.18
N TYR A 195 -14.33 13.20 10.62
CA TYR A 195 -13.91 12.34 11.71
C TYR A 195 -12.66 11.53 11.31
N VAL A 196 -12.66 10.92 10.10
CA VAL A 196 -11.51 10.17 9.57
C VAL A 196 -10.30 11.09 9.39
N GLN A 197 -10.50 12.32 8.89
CA GLN A 197 -9.44 13.31 8.73
C GLN A 197 -8.77 13.66 10.08
N HIS A 198 -9.59 13.93 11.11
CA HIS A 198 -9.10 14.28 12.45
C HIS A 198 -8.43 13.10 13.13
N ASP A 199 -8.99 11.90 13.03
CA ASP A 199 -8.42 10.69 13.60
C ASP A 199 -7.03 10.41 12.99
N HIS A 200 -6.93 10.44 11.66
CA HIS A 200 -5.66 10.32 10.94
C HIS A 200 -4.63 11.38 11.40
N ALA A 201 -5.03 12.64 11.48
CA ALA A 201 -4.12 13.71 11.88
C ALA A 201 -3.67 13.64 13.35
N ALA A 202 -4.46 13.01 14.21
CA ALA A 202 -4.22 12.87 15.65
C ALA A 202 -3.53 11.54 16.02
N ASP A 203 -3.41 10.59 15.11
CA ASP A 203 -2.83 9.29 15.39
C ASP A 203 -1.32 9.40 15.63
N PRO A 204 -0.81 9.03 16.83
CA PRO A 204 0.60 9.15 17.16
C PRO A 204 1.51 8.18 16.38
N PHE A 205 0.92 7.18 15.72
CA PHE A 205 1.65 6.22 14.88
C PHE A 205 1.65 6.60 13.40
N ASP A 206 0.84 7.58 13.00
CA ASP A 206 0.92 8.13 11.65
C ASP A 206 2.18 8.98 11.50
N ALA A 207 2.93 8.71 10.43
CA ALA A 207 4.18 9.38 10.11
C ALA A 207 4.00 10.47 9.04
N PHE A 208 2.78 10.74 8.56
CA PHE A 208 2.53 11.64 7.44
C PHE A 208 3.01 13.07 7.68
N THR A 209 2.94 13.53 8.93
CA THR A 209 3.42 14.85 9.35
C THR A 209 4.86 14.83 9.90
N ARG A 210 5.48 13.65 10.00
CA ARG A 210 6.84 13.50 10.49
C ARG A 210 7.85 13.75 9.38
N PRO A 211 9.05 14.25 9.73
CA PRO A 211 10.12 14.38 8.75
C PRO A 211 10.44 13.03 8.12
N THR A 212 10.47 12.98 6.78
CA THR A 212 10.93 11.83 6.01
C THR A 212 12.23 12.18 5.32
N SER A 213 13.22 11.29 5.35
CA SER A 213 14.52 11.57 4.75
C SER A 213 14.41 11.76 3.23
N ASN A 214 15.29 12.59 2.67
CA ASN A 214 15.32 12.83 1.22
C ASN A 214 15.52 11.52 0.44
N ARG A 215 16.33 10.61 0.98
CA ARG A 215 16.54 9.27 0.42
C ARG A 215 15.25 8.48 0.40
N SER A 216 14.50 8.44 1.50
CA SER A 216 13.23 7.70 1.59
C SER A 216 12.17 8.26 0.64
N ILE A 217 12.08 9.58 0.47
CA ILE A 217 11.19 10.18 -0.55
C ILE A 217 11.65 9.83 -1.96
N TYR A 218 12.95 9.78 -2.21
CA TYR A 218 13.48 9.35 -3.50
C TYR A 218 13.18 7.87 -3.78
N ASP A 219 13.32 7.01 -2.78
CA ASP A 219 12.96 5.59 -2.87
C ASP A 219 11.46 5.40 -3.15
N PHE A 220 10.58 6.22 -2.53
CA PHE A 220 9.16 6.26 -2.88
C PHE A 220 8.95 6.59 -4.37
N ILE A 221 9.62 7.60 -4.88
CA ILE A 221 9.53 7.97 -6.30
C ILE A 221 10.03 6.83 -7.20
N GLN A 222 11.17 6.23 -6.86
CA GLN A 222 11.72 5.09 -7.61
C GLN A 222 10.77 3.89 -7.61
N MET A 223 10.09 3.63 -6.47
CA MET A 223 9.06 2.60 -6.35
C MET A 223 7.91 2.84 -7.37
N THR A 224 7.46 4.09 -7.55
CA THR A 224 6.43 4.39 -8.56
C THR A 224 6.94 4.12 -9.97
N TRP A 225 8.17 4.52 -10.32
CA TRP A 225 8.74 4.31 -11.64
C TRP A 225 8.96 2.84 -12.03
N GLN A 226 9.30 1.99 -11.04
CA GLN A 226 9.54 0.56 -11.28
C GLN A 226 8.28 -0.18 -11.72
N VAL A 227 7.12 0.34 -11.37
CA VAL A 227 5.84 -0.27 -11.66
C VAL A 227 5.05 0.47 -12.75
N GLU A 228 5.71 1.29 -13.56
CA GLU A 228 5.10 2.01 -14.68
C GLU A 228 5.15 1.22 -16.00
N GLY A 229 4.10 1.39 -16.79
CA GLY A 229 4.04 0.94 -18.19
C GLY A 229 3.81 -0.56 -18.37
N THR A 230 3.71 -0.94 -19.65
CA THR A 230 3.56 -2.35 -20.05
C THR A 230 4.79 -3.18 -19.72
N GLY A 231 5.98 -2.58 -19.66
CA GLY A 231 7.21 -3.28 -19.27
C GLY A 231 7.22 -3.78 -17.82
N TRP A 232 6.44 -3.15 -16.91
CA TRP A 232 6.14 -3.71 -15.62
C TRP A 232 5.11 -4.83 -15.74
N ALA A 233 4.01 -4.57 -16.45
CA ALA A 233 2.90 -5.52 -16.56
C ALA A 233 3.34 -6.85 -17.21
N GLU A 234 4.28 -6.84 -18.15
CA GLU A 234 4.86 -8.03 -18.77
C GLU A 234 5.61 -8.97 -17.80
N LYS A 235 5.99 -8.46 -16.62
CA LYS A 235 6.66 -9.25 -15.58
C LYS A 235 5.67 -9.96 -14.65
N VAL A 236 4.41 -9.52 -14.63
CA VAL A 236 3.35 -10.12 -13.81
C VAL A 236 2.92 -11.43 -14.47
N PRO A 237 2.70 -12.53 -13.73
CA PRO A 237 2.11 -13.75 -14.30
C PRO A 237 0.74 -13.49 -14.91
N THR A 238 0.52 -13.89 -16.15
CA THR A 238 -0.72 -13.56 -16.90
C THR A 238 -1.98 -14.26 -16.35
N ASP A 239 -1.81 -15.32 -15.61
CA ASP A 239 -2.87 -16.07 -14.92
C ASP A 239 -3.17 -15.57 -13.51
N LEU A 240 -2.38 -14.63 -12.98
CA LEU A 240 -2.64 -14.00 -11.68
C LEU A 240 -3.86 -13.05 -11.79
N PRO A 241 -4.98 -13.35 -11.11
CA PRO A 241 -6.12 -12.43 -11.06
C PRO A 241 -5.78 -11.16 -10.29
N VAL A 242 -6.16 -10.00 -10.86
CA VAL A 242 -5.96 -8.69 -10.23
C VAL A 242 -7.28 -7.96 -10.08
N TYR A 243 -7.54 -7.43 -8.86
CA TYR A 243 -8.66 -6.55 -8.57
C TYR A 243 -8.16 -5.15 -8.28
N ASN A 244 -8.44 -4.19 -9.18
CA ASN A 244 -7.98 -2.80 -9.10
C ASN A 244 -9.13 -1.89 -8.69
N ILE A 245 -9.06 -1.27 -7.50
CA ILE A 245 -10.15 -0.49 -6.92
C ILE A 245 -9.68 0.89 -6.44
N ALA A 246 -10.55 1.89 -6.55
CA ALA A 246 -10.30 3.25 -6.04
C ALA A 246 -11.60 4.05 -5.94
N GLY A 247 -11.55 5.19 -5.25
CA GLY A 247 -12.57 6.22 -5.37
C GLY A 247 -12.40 7.03 -6.66
N ASP A 248 -13.49 7.48 -7.28
CA ASP A 248 -13.41 8.34 -8.46
C ASP A 248 -13.05 9.80 -8.14
N GLN A 249 -13.02 10.15 -6.84
CA GLN A 249 -12.56 11.44 -6.32
C GLN A 249 -11.15 11.35 -5.69
N ASP A 250 -10.47 10.23 -5.88
CA ASP A 250 -9.10 10.03 -5.41
C ASP A 250 -8.08 10.80 -6.24
N PRO A 251 -7.39 11.81 -5.66
CA PRO A 251 -6.38 12.57 -6.40
C PRO A 251 -5.15 11.72 -6.75
N VAL A 252 -4.75 10.74 -5.93
CA VAL A 252 -3.62 9.84 -6.21
C VAL A 252 -3.86 9.09 -7.51
N GLY A 253 -5.07 8.57 -7.71
CA GLY A 253 -5.49 7.92 -8.94
C GLY A 253 -5.84 8.88 -10.07
N GLU A 254 -5.51 10.17 -9.95
CA GLU A 254 -5.89 11.22 -10.90
C GLU A 254 -7.37 11.17 -11.25
N TYR A 255 -8.21 11.01 -10.22
CA TYR A 255 -9.67 10.96 -10.36
C TYR A 255 -10.14 9.83 -11.30
N GLY A 256 -9.48 8.67 -11.18
CA GLY A 256 -9.75 7.44 -11.96
C GLY A 256 -8.90 7.29 -13.22
N VAL A 257 -8.29 8.34 -13.74
CA VAL A 257 -7.45 8.25 -14.97
C VAL A 257 -6.25 7.33 -14.75
N GLY A 258 -5.49 7.54 -13.67
CA GLY A 258 -4.32 6.73 -13.34
C GLY A 258 -4.68 5.29 -13.00
N VAL A 259 -5.83 5.07 -12.36
CA VAL A 259 -6.35 3.72 -12.07
C VAL A 259 -6.64 2.95 -13.36
N CYS A 260 -7.34 3.59 -14.31
CA CYS A 260 -7.62 3.00 -15.62
C CYS A 260 -6.34 2.78 -16.44
N GLN A 261 -5.32 3.62 -16.27
CA GLN A 261 -4.03 3.46 -16.93
C GLN A 261 -3.35 2.15 -16.49
N VAL A 262 -3.31 1.86 -15.18
CA VAL A 262 -2.77 0.59 -14.64
C VAL A 262 -3.55 -0.61 -15.19
N THR A 263 -4.89 -0.53 -15.19
CA THR A 263 -5.74 -1.55 -15.78
C THR A 263 -5.41 -1.80 -17.25
N ASN A 264 -5.25 -0.72 -18.03
CA ASN A 264 -4.96 -0.81 -19.46
C ASN A 264 -3.59 -1.48 -19.72
N TRP A 265 -2.57 -1.20 -18.92
CA TRP A 265 -1.27 -1.87 -19.07
C TRP A 265 -1.38 -3.38 -18.87
N LEU A 266 -2.10 -3.80 -17.82
CA LEU A 266 -2.32 -5.23 -17.55
C LEU A 266 -3.16 -5.89 -18.65
N VAL A 267 -4.24 -5.25 -19.11
CA VAL A 267 -5.08 -5.78 -20.19
C VAL A 267 -4.31 -5.90 -21.52
N GLN A 268 -3.47 -4.90 -21.86
CA GLN A 268 -2.63 -4.93 -23.05
C GLN A 268 -1.61 -6.07 -23.05
N THR A 269 -1.20 -6.54 -21.89
CA THR A 269 -0.28 -7.66 -21.70
C THR A 269 -0.99 -8.99 -21.43
N GLY A 270 -2.31 -9.03 -21.55
CA GLY A 270 -3.09 -10.27 -21.54
C GLY A 270 -3.62 -10.72 -20.16
N HIS A 271 -3.53 -9.84 -19.15
CA HIS A 271 -3.96 -10.19 -17.79
C HIS A 271 -5.47 -10.08 -17.61
N ASN A 272 -6.01 -10.89 -16.69
CA ASN A 272 -7.39 -10.82 -16.22
C ASN A 272 -7.49 -9.82 -15.06
N VAL A 273 -8.02 -8.63 -15.34
CA VAL A 273 -8.16 -7.54 -14.37
C VAL A 273 -9.61 -7.15 -14.22
N THR A 274 -10.10 -7.12 -13.00
CA THR A 274 -11.38 -6.50 -12.66
C THR A 274 -11.11 -5.12 -12.06
N THR A 275 -11.73 -4.07 -12.63
CA THR A 275 -11.57 -2.70 -12.13
C THR A 275 -12.89 -2.16 -11.62
N ARG A 276 -12.87 -1.51 -10.44
CA ARG A 276 -14.03 -0.85 -9.88
C ARG A 276 -13.69 0.52 -9.31
N LEU A 277 -14.41 1.55 -9.77
CA LEU A 277 -14.38 2.89 -9.19
C LEU A 277 -15.62 3.10 -8.32
N TYR A 278 -15.41 3.57 -7.10
CA TYR A 278 -16.46 3.94 -6.16
C TYR A 278 -16.76 5.43 -6.30
N SER A 279 -17.98 5.74 -6.78
CA SER A 279 -18.33 7.10 -7.17
C SER A 279 -18.61 8.01 -5.98
N GLY A 280 -17.98 9.19 -5.95
CA GLY A 280 -18.10 10.19 -4.89
C GLY A 280 -17.11 10.04 -3.75
N TYR A 281 -16.23 9.02 -3.79
CA TYR A 281 -15.29 8.72 -2.70
C TYR A 281 -13.85 9.07 -3.06
N ARG A 282 -13.07 9.48 -2.05
CA ARG A 282 -11.67 9.87 -2.17
C ARG A 282 -10.75 8.65 -1.97
N HIS A 283 -9.55 8.88 -1.49
CA HIS A 283 -8.44 7.91 -1.46
C HIS A 283 -8.69 6.67 -0.57
N GLU A 284 -9.16 6.89 0.67
CA GLU A 284 -9.36 5.81 1.64
C GLU A 284 -10.80 5.25 1.58
N ILE A 285 -11.18 4.60 0.47
CA ILE A 285 -12.52 4.04 0.30
C ILE A 285 -12.92 3.04 1.40
N HIS A 286 -11.94 2.42 2.05
CA HIS A 286 -12.13 1.47 3.14
C HIS A 286 -12.42 2.16 4.50
N ASN A 287 -12.24 3.46 4.62
CA ASN A 287 -12.48 4.22 5.86
C ASN A 287 -13.79 5.04 5.85
N TYR A 288 -14.57 4.96 4.77
CA TYR A 288 -15.91 5.56 4.74
C TYR A 288 -16.94 4.63 5.37
N SER A 289 -17.64 5.08 6.41
CA SER A 289 -18.64 4.30 7.13
C SER A 289 -19.78 3.78 6.24
N GLU A 290 -20.15 4.51 5.19
CA GLU A 290 -21.25 4.18 4.29
C GLU A 290 -20.90 3.13 3.23
N ILE A 291 -19.63 2.97 2.83
CA ILE A 291 -19.26 2.02 1.78
C ILE A 291 -18.23 0.97 2.20
N ARG A 292 -17.57 1.11 3.33
CA ARG A 292 -16.51 0.16 3.75
C ARG A 292 -16.95 -1.30 3.68
N ASN A 293 -18.18 -1.59 4.11
CA ASN A 293 -18.71 -2.96 4.06
C ASN A 293 -18.87 -3.47 2.62
N GLU A 294 -19.20 -2.58 1.67
CA GLU A 294 -19.28 -2.92 0.25
C GLU A 294 -17.90 -3.15 -0.36
N VAL A 295 -16.90 -2.33 0.03
CA VAL A 295 -15.50 -2.48 -0.37
C VAL A 295 -14.95 -3.81 0.12
N GLU A 296 -15.12 -4.11 1.41
CA GLU A 296 -14.71 -5.36 2.03
C GLU A 296 -15.39 -6.58 1.39
N ALA A 297 -16.70 -6.51 1.19
CA ALA A 297 -17.45 -7.58 0.52
C ALA A 297 -16.99 -7.78 -0.93
N GLY A 298 -16.60 -6.71 -1.63
CA GLY A 298 -16.04 -6.78 -2.98
C GLY A 298 -14.71 -7.53 -3.02
N ILE A 299 -13.81 -7.23 -2.07
CA ILE A 299 -12.50 -7.89 -1.95
C ILE A 299 -12.69 -9.37 -1.55
N ILE A 300 -13.55 -9.65 -0.56
CA ILE A 300 -13.87 -11.03 -0.15
C ILE A 300 -14.48 -11.81 -1.32
N GLY A 301 -15.42 -11.18 -2.04
CA GLY A 301 -16.06 -11.80 -3.23
C GLY A 301 -15.06 -12.12 -4.34
N PHE A 302 -14.06 -11.25 -4.56
CA PHE A 302 -12.96 -11.50 -5.49
C PHE A 302 -12.12 -12.72 -5.04
N MET A 303 -11.66 -12.72 -3.79
CA MET A 303 -10.87 -13.84 -3.26
C MET A 303 -11.66 -15.17 -3.28
N ASP A 304 -12.93 -15.14 -2.89
CA ASP A 304 -13.80 -16.32 -2.91
C ASP A 304 -14.09 -16.82 -4.33
N HIS A 305 -14.13 -15.93 -5.33
CA HIS A 305 -14.26 -16.33 -6.73
C HIS A 305 -13.02 -17.08 -7.20
N VAL A 306 -11.83 -16.54 -6.92
CA VAL A 306 -10.55 -17.15 -7.28
C VAL A 306 -10.40 -18.56 -6.67
N LEU A 307 -10.87 -18.78 -5.44
CA LEU A 307 -10.81 -20.09 -4.78
C LEU A 307 -11.76 -21.15 -5.37
N ARG A 308 -12.70 -20.77 -6.26
CA ARG A 308 -13.70 -21.69 -6.85
C ARG A 308 -13.36 -22.10 -8.28
N VAL A 309 -12.46 -21.38 -8.91
CA VAL A 309 -12.01 -21.63 -10.30
C VAL A 309 -10.77 -22.51 -10.32
#